data_4c3b11975aa504ad3fb0f60e27d2fe36
#
_entry.id   4c3b11975aa504ad3fb0f60e27d2fe36
#
_cell.length_a   1.000
_cell.length_b   1.000
_cell.length_c   1.000
_cell.angle_alpha   90.00
_cell.angle_beta   90.00
_cell.angle_gamma   90.00
#
_symmetry.space_group_name_H-M   'P 1'
#
loop_
_entity.id
_entity.type
_entity.pdbx_description
1 polymer ?
#
loop_
_entity_poly.entity_id
_entity_poly.type
_entity_poly.pdbx_seq_one_letter_code
_entity_poly.pdbx_strand_id
1 'polypeptide(L)'
;MNKAEAEQQYGFSLYQGGIVPGNELRVVNIDGIDTEACCGTHCDNTAEVGWVRMLKTQSVKDGVIRLYYACNERAIQVMNHEQDILNSLCKDYGIEQGHILQTCDRFFNESKTFGERVR
;
A
#
# COMPACT_ATOMS: atom_id res chain seq x y z
N MET A 1 -7.51 -27.04 12.28
CA MET A 1 -8.36 -27.46 13.43
C MET A 1 -9.80 -27.63 12.97
N ASN A 2 -10.62 -28.38 13.75
CA ASN A 2 -12.04 -28.51 13.43
C ASN A 2 -12.76 -27.15 13.51
N LYS A 3 -13.73 -26.92 12.61
CA LYS A 3 -14.46 -25.65 12.52
C LYS A 3 -15.19 -25.29 13.81
N ALA A 4 -15.89 -26.27 14.43
CA ALA A 4 -16.62 -26.02 15.66
C ALA A 4 -15.68 -25.65 16.84
N GLU A 5 -14.51 -26.29 16.91
CA GLU A 5 -13.48 -25.97 17.92
C GLU A 5 -12.90 -24.56 17.68
N ALA A 6 -12.64 -24.19 16.42
CA ALA A 6 -12.13 -22.87 16.07
C ALA A 6 -13.14 -21.78 16.42
N GLU A 7 -14.42 -21.97 16.09
CA GLU A 7 -15.50 -21.02 16.40
C GLU A 7 -15.73 -20.92 17.92
N GLN A 8 -15.59 -22.01 18.65
CA GLN A 8 -15.69 -21.98 20.11
C GLN A 8 -14.53 -21.21 20.74
N GLN A 9 -13.32 -21.38 20.22
CA GLN A 9 -12.10 -20.78 20.78
C GLN A 9 -11.93 -19.32 20.42
N TYR A 10 -12.22 -18.94 19.16
CA TYR A 10 -11.90 -17.61 18.60
C TYR A 10 -13.13 -16.82 18.19
N GLY A 11 -14.32 -17.43 18.21
CA GLY A 11 -15.55 -16.78 17.79
C GLY A 11 -15.63 -16.55 16.28
N PHE A 12 -16.61 -15.74 15.86
CA PHE A 12 -16.86 -15.43 14.45
C PHE A 12 -15.91 -14.37 13.87
N SER A 13 -15.06 -13.75 14.67
CA SER A 13 -14.00 -12.85 14.20
C SER A 13 -13.01 -13.52 13.26
N LEU A 14 -12.90 -14.87 13.32
CA LEU A 14 -12.14 -15.69 12.35
C LEU A 14 -12.48 -15.42 10.88
N TYR A 15 -13.64 -14.85 10.60
CA TYR A 15 -14.17 -14.72 9.23
C TYR A 15 -14.16 -13.28 8.71
N GLN A 16 -13.29 -12.41 9.22
CA GLN A 16 -13.18 -11.02 8.73
C GLN A 16 -12.83 -10.97 7.24
N GLY A 17 -11.98 -11.90 6.76
CA GLY A 17 -11.64 -12.07 5.34
C GLY A 17 -12.71 -12.77 4.49
N GLY A 18 -13.81 -13.24 5.10
CA GLY A 18 -14.87 -13.99 4.46
C GLY A 18 -15.00 -15.42 4.97
N ILE A 19 -16.12 -16.07 4.62
CA ILE A 19 -16.40 -17.43 5.06
C ILE A 19 -15.45 -18.42 4.37
N VAL A 20 -14.76 -19.24 5.19
CA VAL A 20 -13.91 -20.33 4.70
C VAL A 20 -14.76 -21.59 4.64
N PRO A 21 -14.86 -22.26 3.46
CA PRO A 21 -15.63 -23.48 3.31
C PRO A 21 -14.92 -24.68 3.95
N GLY A 22 -15.70 -25.69 4.36
CA GLY A 22 -15.20 -26.95 4.90
C GLY A 22 -15.40 -27.11 6.39
N ASN A 23 -15.12 -28.32 6.90
CA ASN A 23 -15.24 -28.68 8.30
C ASN A 23 -13.90 -28.56 9.06
N GLU A 24 -12.81 -28.40 8.36
CA GLU A 24 -11.49 -28.12 8.91
C GLU A 24 -11.02 -26.74 8.44
N LEU A 25 -10.56 -25.93 9.39
CA LEU A 25 -10.04 -24.58 9.13
C LEU A 25 -8.54 -24.57 9.36
N ARG A 26 -7.84 -23.87 8.45
CA ARG A 26 -6.49 -23.39 8.72
C ARG A 26 -6.62 -22.06 9.43
N VAL A 27 -6.22 -22.02 10.68
CA VAL A 27 -6.20 -20.81 11.51
C VAL A 27 -4.81 -20.23 11.48
N VAL A 28 -4.70 -18.96 11.12
CA VAL A 28 -3.48 -18.17 11.13
C VAL A 28 -3.57 -17.22 12.33
N ASN A 29 -2.63 -17.38 13.26
CA ASN A 29 -2.56 -16.55 14.44
C ASN A 29 -1.31 -15.66 14.39
N ILE A 30 -1.52 -14.35 14.48
CA ILE A 30 -0.46 -13.36 14.69
C ILE A 30 -0.53 -12.98 16.17
N ASP A 31 0.38 -13.53 16.94
CA ASP A 31 0.32 -13.56 18.40
C ASP A 31 0.11 -12.16 19.00
N GLY A 32 -0.95 -12.00 19.78
CA GLY A 32 -1.33 -10.75 20.41
C GLY A 32 -1.90 -9.67 19.46
N ILE A 33 -2.07 -9.97 18.17
CA ILE A 33 -2.54 -9.00 17.16
C ILE A 33 -3.84 -9.45 16.53
N ASP A 34 -3.86 -10.64 15.88
CA ASP A 34 -5.01 -11.08 15.10
C ASP A 34 -5.05 -12.60 14.91
N THR A 35 -6.25 -13.14 14.70
CA THR A 35 -6.46 -14.55 14.42
C THR A 35 -7.53 -14.73 13.37
N GLU A 36 -7.19 -15.28 12.21
CA GLU A 36 -8.10 -15.45 11.10
C GLU A 36 -8.07 -16.86 10.51
N ALA A 37 -9.21 -17.30 10.00
CA ALA A 37 -9.31 -18.48 9.16
C ALA A 37 -8.98 -18.12 7.71
N CYS A 38 -7.86 -18.64 7.19
CA CYS A 38 -7.41 -18.31 5.84
C CYS A 38 -6.79 -19.51 5.13
N CYS A 39 -7.22 -19.73 3.88
CA CYS A 39 -6.69 -20.78 2.99
C CYS A 39 -5.49 -20.31 2.15
N GLY A 40 -5.14 -19.02 2.18
CA GLY A 40 -4.04 -18.44 1.40
C GLY A 40 -2.66 -18.88 1.86
N THR A 41 -1.64 -18.42 1.14
CA THR A 41 -0.24 -18.57 1.55
C THR A 41 0.12 -17.47 2.53
N HIS A 42 0.92 -17.80 3.53
CA HIS A 42 1.36 -16.86 4.57
C HIS A 42 2.86 -16.98 4.78
N CYS A 43 3.47 -15.89 5.21
CA CYS A 43 4.80 -15.92 5.79
C CYS A 43 4.80 -16.67 7.12
N ASP A 44 5.91 -17.27 7.48
CA ASP A 44 6.05 -17.96 8.77
C ASP A 44 6.30 -16.97 9.91
N ASN A 45 6.78 -15.77 9.58
CA ASN A 45 7.05 -14.69 10.54
C ASN A 45 6.71 -13.34 9.92
N THR A 46 6.13 -12.44 10.72
CA THR A 46 5.81 -11.07 10.27
C THR A 46 7.02 -10.26 9.81
N ALA A 47 8.23 -10.58 10.30
CA ALA A 47 9.46 -9.96 9.83
C ALA A 47 9.77 -10.24 8.34
N GLU A 48 9.26 -11.34 7.80
CA GLU A 48 9.42 -11.68 6.38
C GLU A 48 8.62 -10.76 5.45
N VAL A 49 7.57 -10.11 5.98
CA VAL A 49 6.80 -9.10 5.24
C VAL A 49 7.67 -7.88 4.94
N GLY A 50 8.62 -7.56 5.84
CA GLY A 50 9.55 -6.47 5.68
C GLY A 50 8.88 -5.09 5.60
N TRP A 51 9.42 -4.22 4.76
CA TRP A 51 8.86 -2.89 4.53
C TRP A 51 7.55 -2.96 3.78
N VAL A 52 6.57 -2.19 4.25
CA VAL A 52 5.28 -2.03 3.57
C VAL A 52 5.15 -0.60 3.06
N ARG A 53 5.01 -0.45 1.74
CA ARG A 53 4.77 0.84 1.07
C ARG A 53 3.34 0.89 0.56
N MET A 54 2.54 1.80 1.09
CA MET A 54 1.25 2.13 0.53
C MET A 54 1.45 2.88 -0.79
N LEU A 55 0.85 2.38 -1.87
CA LEU A 55 0.98 2.95 -3.22
C LEU A 55 -0.18 3.88 -3.54
N LYS A 56 -1.41 3.39 -3.40
CA LYS A 56 -2.63 4.18 -3.62
C LYS A 56 -3.85 3.53 -2.98
N THR A 57 -4.89 4.32 -2.85
CA THR A 57 -6.24 3.87 -2.51
C THR A 57 -7.18 4.14 -3.68
N GLN A 58 -8.20 3.32 -3.84
CA GLN A 58 -9.22 3.48 -4.88
C GLN A 58 -10.60 3.12 -4.30
N SER A 59 -11.55 4.02 -4.40
CA SER A 59 -12.95 3.68 -4.14
C SER A 59 -13.46 2.80 -5.29
N VAL A 60 -14.03 1.64 -4.95
CA VAL A 60 -14.56 0.68 -5.93
C VAL A 60 -16.07 0.80 -6.02
N LYS A 61 -16.73 0.92 -4.86
CA LYS A 61 -18.16 1.16 -4.69
C LYS A 61 -18.41 1.69 -3.28
N ASP A 62 -19.64 2.07 -2.97
CA ASP A 62 -19.99 2.57 -1.65
C ASP A 62 -19.55 1.61 -0.53
N GLY A 63 -18.75 2.13 0.40
CA GLY A 63 -18.20 1.38 1.53
C GLY A 63 -17.06 0.41 1.20
N VAL A 64 -16.59 0.33 -0.08
CA VAL A 64 -15.49 -0.55 -0.47
C VAL A 64 -14.32 0.23 -1.02
N ILE A 65 -13.20 0.17 -0.33
CA ILE A 65 -11.94 0.79 -0.72
C ILE A 65 -10.92 -0.30 -1.05
N ARG A 66 -10.27 -0.19 -2.22
CA ARG A 66 -9.14 -1.04 -2.60
C ARG A 66 -7.84 -0.35 -2.21
N LEU A 67 -7.02 -1.07 -1.46
CA LEU A 67 -5.67 -0.65 -1.11
C LEU A 67 -4.67 -1.31 -2.06
N TYR A 68 -3.74 -0.52 -2.57
CA TYR A 68 -2.59 -1.00 -3.34
C TYR A 68 -1.35 -0.77 -2.51
N TYR A 69 -0.59 -1.83 -2.27
CA TYR A 69 0.64 -1.76 -1.50
C TYR A 69 1.69 -2.69 -2.07
N ALA A 70 2.92 -2.46 -1.71
CA ALA A 70 4.06 -3.32 -2.00
C ALA A 70 4.77 -3.67 -0.70
N CYS A 71 5.32 -4.89 -0.63
CA CYS A 71 6.06 -5.36 0.55
C CYS A 71 7.49 -5.72 0.18
N ASN A 72 8.36 -5.76 1.19
CA ASN A 72 9.73 -6.22 1.14
C ASN A 72 10.52 -5.61 -0.03
N GLU A 73 11.22 -6.41 -0.81
CA GLU A 73 12.04 -5.97 -1.94
C GLU A 73 11.26 -5.11 -2.94
N ARG A 74 10.00 -5.45 -3.20
CA ARG A 74 9.15 -4.66 -4.12
C ARG A 74 8.89 -3.26 -3.59
N ALA A 75 8.74 -3.09 -2.29
CA ALA A 75 8.59 -1.77 -1.67
C ALA A 75 9.85 -0.92 -1.88
N ILE A 76 11.04 -1.53 -1.69
CA ILE A 76 12.32 -0.87 -1.91
C ILE A 76 12.49 -0.48 -3.39
N GLN A 77 12.14 -1.37 -4.32
CA GLN A 77 12.20 -1.07 -5.77
C GLN A 77 11.33 0.13 -6.14
N VAL A 78 10.11 0.22 -5.58
CA VAL A 78 9.23 1.37 -5.82
C VAL A 78 9.85 2.66 -5.27
N MET A 79 10.39 2.63 -4.04
CA MET A 79 11.04 3.80 -3.44
C MET A 79 12.26 4.25 -4.24
N ASN A 80 13.09 3.33 -4.69
CA ASN A 80 14.25 3.64 -5.54
C ASN A 80 13.81 4.26 -6.87
N HIS A 81 12.78 3.71 -7.51
CA HIS A 81 12.26 4.27 -8.75
C HIS A 81 11.72 5.70 -8.58
N GLU A 82 10.98 5.97 -7.49
CA GLU A 82 10.52 7.32 -7.15
C GLU A 82 11.71 8.27 -6.95
N GLN A 83 12.77 7.81 -6.26
CA GLN A 83 13.98 8.59 -6.05
C GLN A 83 14.73 8.87 -7.37
N ASP A 84 14.81 7.89 -8.27
CA ASP A 84 15.44 8.06 -9.58
C ASP A 84 14.72 9.11 -10.44
N ILE A 85 13.38 9.13 -10.39
CA ILE A 85 12.58 10.17 -11.06
C ILE A 85 12.94 11.55 -10.51
N LEU A 86 13.00 11.71 -9.19
CA LEU A 86 13.36 12.98 -8.55
C LEU A 86 14.79 13.41 -8.91
N ASN A 87 15.73 12.48 -8.89
CA ASN A 87 17.13 12.75 -9.25
C ASN A 87 17.25 13.19 -10.73
N SER A 88 16.50 12.54 -11.63
CA SER A 88 16.48 12.91 -13.04
C SER A 88 15.91 14.32 -13.22
N LEU A 89 14.81 14.63 -12.54
CA LEU A 89 14.21 15.96 -12.58
C LEU A 89 15.18 17.03 -12.07
N CYS A 90 15.86 16.78 -10.95
CA CYS A 90 16.87 17.69 -10.41
C CYS A 90 18.01 17.93 -11.40
N LYS A 91 18.49 16.87 -12.04
CA LYS A 91 19.56 16.95 -13.05
C LYS A 91 19.13 17.74 -14.28
N ASP A 92 17.94 17.46 -14.82
CA ASP A 92 17.45 18.08 -16.04
C ASP A 92 17.21 19.60 -15.89
N TYR A 93 16.77 20.02 -14.70
CA TYR A 93 16.52 21.42 -14.39
C TYR A 93 17.64 22.12 -13.64
N GLY A 94 18.71 21.42 -13.27
CA GLY A 94 19.84 22.00 -12.55
C GLY A 94 19.47 22.53 -11.16
N ILE A 95 18.58 21.84 -10.45
CA ILE A 95 18.04 22.27 -9.13
C ILE A 95 18.29 21.20 -8.08
N GLU A 96 18.32 21.62 -6.82
CA GLU A 96 18.31 20.70 -5.69
C GLU A 96 16.90 20.17 -5.39
N GLN A 97 16.81 18.98 -4.84
CA GLN A 97 15.54 18.29 -4.56
C GLN A 97 14.61 19.15 -3.66
N GLY A 98 15.16 19.88 -2.69
CA GLY A 98 14.38 20.78 -1.83
C GLY A 98 13.73 21.98 -2.55
N HIS A 99 14.18 22.30 -3.76
CA HIS A 99 13.67 23.43 -4.55
C HIS A 99 12.71 23.01 -5.68
N ILE A 100 12.40 21.71 -5.81
CA ILE A 100 11.52 21.21 -6.89
C ILE A 100 10.17 21.92 -6.86
N LEU A 101 9.47 21.92 -5.73
CA LEU A 101 8.14 22.52 -5.62
C LEU A 101 8.15 24.00 -5.96
N GLN A 102 9.08 24.77 -5.39
CA GLN A 102 9.23 26.20 -5.66
C GLN A 102 9.48 26.48 -7.15
N THR A 103 10.28 25.65 -7.79
CA THR A 103 10.59 25.78 -9.22
C THR A 103 9.36 25.46 -10.08
N CYS A 104 8.61 24.41 -9.73
CA CYS A 104 7.37 24.07 -10.41
C CYS A 104 6.33 25.18 -10.29
N ASP A 105 6.13 25.76 -9.10
CA ASP A 105 5.20 26.86 -8.87
C ASP A 105 5.59 28.10 -9.69
N ARG A 106 6.88 28.42 -9.75
CA ARG A 106 7.37 29.51 -10.59
C ARG A 106 7.04 29.28 -12.06
N PHE A 107 7.37 28.13 -12.63
CA PHE A 107 7.10 27.81 -14.04
C PHE A 107 5.61 27.78 -14.33
N PHE A 108 4.79 27.27 -13.43
CA PHE A 108 3.33 27.29 -13.58
C PHE A 108 2.78 28.71 -13.65
N ASN A 109 3.23 29.61 -12.77
CA ASN A 109 2.79 31.00 -12.73
C ASN A 109 3.29 31.79 -13.97
N GLU A 110 4.53 31.59 -14.39
CA GLU A 110 5.07 32.17 -15.61
C GLU A 110 4.28 31.74 -16.84
N SER A 111 3.98 30.44 -16.97
CA SER A 111 3.16 29.89 -18.07
C SER A 111 1.77 30.49 -18.11
N LYS A 112 1.13 30.66 -16.94
CA LYS A 112 -0.18 31.31 -16.83
C LYS A 112 -0.16 32.77 -17.34
N THR A 113 0.85 33.53 -16.91
CA THR A 113 1.04 34.92 -17.31
C THR A 113 1.28 35.06 -18.81
N PHE A 114 2.05 34.12 -19.42
CA PHE A 114 2.23 34.10 -20.88
C PHE A 114 0.93 33.78 -21.62
N GLY A 115 0.13 32.82 -21.14
CA GLY A 115 -1.15 32.49 -21.74
C GLY A 115 -2.19 33.61 -21.69
N GLU A 116 -2.15 34.49 -20.70
CA GLU A 116 -3.00 35.68 -20.58
C GLU A 116 -2.55 36.84 -21.50
N ARG A 117 -1.24 36.91 -21.81
CA ARG A 117 -0.70 37.94 -22.73
C ARG A 117 -0.92 37.65 -24.22
N VAL A 118 -1.22 36.42 -24.57
CA VAL A 118 -1.39 35.92 -25.95
C VAL A 118 -2.88 35.89 -26.37
N ARG A 119 -3.80 36.19 -25.46
CA ARG A 119 -5.23 36.37 -25.72
C ARG A 119 -5.58 37.83 -25.78
#